data_c937c6b76c48c7da8be9e1e0b6e5f1df
#
_entry.id   c937c6b76c48c7da8be9e1e0b6e5f1df
#
_cell.length_a   1.000
_cell.length_b   1.000
_cell.length_c   1.000
_cell.angle_alpha   90.00
_cell.angle_beta   90.00
_cell.angle_gamma   90.00
#
_symmetry.space_group_name_H-M   'P 1'
#
loop_
_entity.id
_entity.type
_entity.pdbx_description
1 polymer ?
#
loop_
_entity_poly.entity_id
_entity_poly.type
_entity_poly.pdbx_seq_one_letter_code
_entity_poly.pdbx_strand_id
1 'polypeptide(L)'
;MKSVRNKLQKHVAPSLIDIGNCNLHKVHNAFGRGLDAFGLDVEEVVRNIYYYFKGAVRAEALRECQDTLGISCHVFLRHVSNRWLTLQDSLCRVEEQFEALRTYFFKGNSSRQRPDTQSLHNKLVSAFSEKQLLAKVLFLKNCAQLFSGFQLLFQKQEPLLHILHVELIVLVQRVLSRFLRHEAFADKSAEQLKRLDVMDASLWKSRPEVGTDTEKSMLEWDSSEKKRFYLGARAFYLACAKDLLQKLPLDNRVLQSASLLNWQSTNVESEVRALKYLVSQLPQVIKHEEVSSAIDEWHMLKCDSNSDLLALGGERIDVRWGKIFELKSPGGQPKYPLLSRLVKCLLCLPHGNADCERGFSENKRFYENRYSLCIASINGLRQTKTYLRRYDGDATKVPLSTELLQSVRRSRARYTERTASAQQSESRKRLGDQDTGADVDEKRLRKNLEEKVTSSRALLKRAEDIISSGLRSKSLEQVEAGQTLLAEGNSALSQTLSQLEELSKKVSKRT
;
A
#
# COMPACT_ATOMS: atom_id res chain seq x y z
N MET A 1 10.93 -10.07 -5.89
CA MET A 1 11.08 -8.85 -6.73
C MET A 1 12.53 -8.55 -7.14
N LYS A 2 13.53 -8.62 -6.24
CA LYS A 2 14.96 -8.43 -6.62
C LYS A 2 15.38 -9.33 -7.80
N SER A 3 14.95 -10.59 -7.85
CA SER A 3 15.27 -11.55 -8.93
C SER A 3 14.70 -11.12 -10.29
N VAL A 4 13.46 -10.61 -10.34
CA VAL A 4 12.82 -10.13 -11.59
C VAL A 4 13.53 -8.88 -12.09
N ARG A 5 13.83 -7.93 -11.21
CA ARG A 5 14.58 -6.72 -11.53
C ARG A 5 15.96 -7.05 -12.10
N ASN A 6 16.71 -7.91 -11.43
CA ASN A 6 18.05 -8.33 -11.89
C ASN A 6 17.98 -8.98 -13.28
N LYS A 7 16.95 -9.79 -13.56
CA LYS A 7 16.74 -10.37 -14.88
C LYS A 7 16.42 -9.30 -15.92
N LEU A 8 15.54 -8.32 -15.59
CA LEU A 8 15.23 -7.21 -16.48
C LEU A 8 16.48 -6.38 -16.79
N GLN A 9 17.25 -5.99 -15.78
CA GLN A 9 18.50 -5.25 -15.98
C GLN A 9 19.52 -6.03 -16.83
N LYS A 10 19.64 -7.34 -16.61
CA LYS A 10 20.61 -8.17 -17.33
C LYS A 10 20.23 -8.45 -18.78
N HIS A 11 18.94 -8.64 -19.07
CA HIS A 11 18.49 -9.18 -20.36
C HIS A 11 17.67 -8.21 -21.22
N VAL A 12 17.10 -7.16 -20.64
CA VAL A 12 16.15 -6.27 -21.34
C VAL A 12 16.61 -4.82 -21.32
N ALA A 13 16.96 -4.29 -20.16
CA ALA A 13 17.27 -2.87 -19.98
C ALA A 13 18.40 -2.68 -18.96
N PRO A 14 19.68 -2.70 -19.39
CA PRO A 14 20.82 -2.50 -18.49
C PRO A 14 20.77 -1.17 -17.74
N SER A 15 20.17 -0.14 -18.36
CA SER A 15 19.98 1.21 -17.80
C SER A 15 18.65 1.39 -17.06
N LEU A 16 18.04 0.31 -16.54
CA LEU A 16 16.78 0.41 -15.79
C LEU A 16 16.98 1.25 -14.51
N ILE A 17 16.29 2.39 -14.45
CA ILE A 17 16.32 3.27 -13.29
C ILE A 17 15.62 2.60 -12.11
N ASP A 18 16.27 2.65 -10.94
CA ASP A 18 15.70 2.19 -9.70
C ASP A 18 15.26 3.37 -8.82
N ILE A 19 13.96 3.60 -8.73
CA ILE A 19 13.36 4.55 -7.80
C ILE A 19 12.90 3.88 -6.50
N GLY A 20 13.20 2.59 -6.33
CA GLY A 20 12.81 1.78 -5.18
C GLY A 20 11.40 1.17 -5.31
N ASN A 21 10.98 0.51 -4.24
CA ASN A 21 9.62 -0.04 -4.12
C ASN A 21 8.66 1.05 -3.62
N CYS A 22 7.35 0.76 -3.66
CA CYS A 22 6.32 1.67 -3.19
C CYS A 22 6.59 2.20 -1.77
N ASN A 23 6.81 3.52 -1.66
CA ASN A 23 7.13 4.15 -0.39
C ASN A 23 5.92 4.23 0.54
N LEU A 24 4.69 4.31 0.01
CA LEU A 24 3.46 4.22 0.80
C LEU A 24 3.39 2.92 1.62
N HIS A 25 3.71 1.78 1.00
CA HIS A 25 3.75 0.49 1.72
C HIS A 25 4.86 0.41 2.77
N LYS A 26 6.03 1.02 2.49
CA LYS A 26 7.12 1.06 3.47
C LYS A 26 6.73 1.89 4.70
N VAL A 27 6.13 3.05 4.48
CA VAL A 27 5.63 3.92 5.54
C VAL A 27 4.52 3.24 6.34
N HIS A 28 3.60 2.58 5.65
CA HIS A 28 2.56 1.75 6.25
C HIS A 28 3.15 0.65 7.16
N ASN A 29 4.12 -0.10 6.66
CA ASN A 29 4.74 -1.18 7.42
C ASN A 29 5.53 -0.66 8.63
N ALA A 30 6.17 0.52 8.51
CA ALA A 30 6.87 1.14 9.62
C ALA A 30 5.92 1.50 10.77
N PHE A 31 4.75 2.07 10.46
CA PHE A 31 3.72 2.32 11.46
C PHE A 31 3.25 1.01 12.13
N GLY A 32 3.03 -0.06 11.35
CA GLY A 32 2.70 -1.38 11.89
C GLY A 32 3.75 -1.91 12.85
N ARG A 33 5.05 -1.73 12.54
CA ARG A 33 6.14 -2.09 13.47
C ARG A 33 6.09 -1.30 14.77
N GLY A 34 5.70 -0.03 14.69
CA GLY A 34 5.45 0.78 15.88
C GLY A 34 4.32 0.22 16.73
N LEU A 35 3.20 -0.14 16.12
CA LEU A 35 2.07 -0.78 16.83
C LEU A 35 2.47 -2.09 17.48
N ASP A 36 3.19 -2.97 16.75
CA ASP A 36 3.70 -4.23 17.30
C ASP A 36 4.56 -3.99 18.55
N ALA A 37 5.39 -2.93 18.54
CA ALA A 37 6.26 -2.59 19.66
C ALA A 37 5.55 -1.91 20.85
N PHE A 38 4.46 -1.19 20.59
CA PHE A 38 3.64 -0.54 21.62
C PHE A 38 2.63 -1.50 22.26
N GLY A 39 2.07 -2.41 21.46
CA GLY A 39 1.01 -3.36 21.79
C GLY A 39 -0.17 -3.24 20.84
N LEU A 40 -0.73 -4.37 20.43
CA LEU A 40 -1.83 -4.44 19.44
C LEU A 40 -3.23 -4.33 20.09
N ASP A 41 -3.31 -4.16 21.40
CA ASP A 41 -4.53 -4.11 22.20
C ASP A 41 -5.53 -3.06 21.69
N VAL A 42 -5.06 -1.85 21.40
CA VAL A 42 -5.93 -0.77 20.92
C VAL A 42 -6.50 -1.05 19.51
N GLU A 43 -5.70 -1.60 18.58
CA GLU A 43 -6.21 -1.99 17.27
C GLU A 43 -7.29 -3.08 17.39
N GLU A 44 -7.08 -4.05 18.29
CA GLU A 44 -8.08 -5.07 18.57
C GLU A 44 -9.36 -4.47 19.15
N VAL A 45 -9.25 -3.54 20.10
CA VAL A 45 -10.40 -2.82 20.68
C VAL A 45 -11.19 -2.07 19.62
N VAL A 46 -10.52 -1.27 18.78
CA VAL A 46 -11.16 -0.53 17.67
C VAL A 46 -11.93 -1.48 16.75
N ARG A 47 -11.32 -2.58 16.35
CA ARG A 47 -11.95 -3.60 15.53
C ARG A 47 -13.14 -4.26 16.21
N ASN A 48 -12.99 -4.60 17.49
CA ASN A 48 -14.02 -5.24 18.30
C ASN A 48 -15.23 -4.33 18.52
N ILE A 49 -15.02 -3.03 18.74
CA ILE A 49 -16.09 -2.02 18.82
C ILE A 49 -16.93 -2.03 17.53
N TYR A 50 -16.29 -1.97 16.37
CA TYR A 50 -17.00 -1.99 15.09
C TYR A 50 -17.88 -3.25 14.95
N TYR A 51 -17.32 -4.44 15.21
CA TYR A 51 -18.07 -5.69 15.06
C TYR A 51 -19.17 -5.83 16.11
N TYR A 52 -18.93 -5.33 17.32
CA TYR A 52 -19.92 -5.38 18.39
C TYR A 52 -21.15 -4.51 18.08
N PHE A 53 -20.94 -3.28 17.69
CA PHE A 53 -22.02 -2.32 17.38
C PHE A 53 -22.59 -2.41 15.97
N LYS A 54 -22.17 -3.39 15.17
CA LYS A 54 -22.81 -3.70 13.89
C LYS A 54 -24.27 -4.18 14.07
N GLY A 55 -24.63 -4.73 15.22
CA GLY A 55 -25.99 -5.18 15.53
C GLY A 55 -26.91 -4.01 15.92
N ALA A 56 -28.07 -3.91 15.30
CA ALA A 56 -29.02 -2.80 15.46
C ALA A 56 -29.41 -2.54 16.94
N VAL A 57 -29.74 -3.60 17.69
CA VAL A 57 -30.15 -3.50 19.11
C VAL A 57 -29.06 -2.87 19.98
N ARG A 58 -27.80 -3.26 19.75
CA ARG A 58 -26.66 -2.71 20.53
C ARG A 58 -26.33 -1.27 20.11
N ALA A 59 -26.47 -0.98 18.82
CA ALA A 59 -26.31 0.39 18.33
C ALA A 59 -27.37 1.32 18.88
N GLU A 60 -28.60 0.86 19.06
CA GLU A 60 -29.69 1.62 19.68
C GLU A 60 -29.43 1.88 21.17
N ALA A 61 -29.06 0.84 21.94
CA ALA A 61 -28.71 1.02 23.34
C ALA A 61 -27.49 1.94 23.54
N LEU A 62 -26.56 2.00 22.59
CA LEU A 62 -25.49 3.01 22.63
C LEU A 62 -26.02 4.42 22.37
N ARG A 63 -26.98 4.59 21.46
CA ARG A 63 -27.62 5.90 21.21
C ARG A 63 -28.27 6.47 22.44
N GLU A 64 -28.95 5.64 23.23
CA GLU A 64 -29.51 6.07 24.53
C GLU A 64 -28.41 6.63 25.47
N CYS A 65 -27.21 6.02 25.47
CA CYS A 65 -26.08 6.55 26.22
C CYS A 65 -25.54 7.85 25.63
N GLN A 66 -25.44 7.95 24.30
CA GLN A 66 -25.02 9.15 23.60
C GLN A 66 -25.97 10.31 23.87
N ASP A 67 -27.27 10.10 23.73
CA ASP A 67 -28.31 11.11 24.00
C ASP A 67 -28.28 11.57 25.46
N THR A 68 -28.11 10.64 26.42
CA THR A 68 -28.01 10.97 27.85
C THR A 68 -26.81 11.87 28.17
N LEU A 69 -25.71 11.70 27.43
CA LEU A 69 -24.46 12.46 27.60
C LEU A 69 -24.35 13.68 26.69
N GLY A 70 -25.31 13.91 25.80
CA GLY A 70 -25.28 14.99 24.81
C GLY A 70 -24.17 14.80 23.76
N ILE A 71 -23.77 13.55 23.50
CA ILE A 71 -22.74 13.20 22.51
C ILE A 71 -23.41 12.94 21.16
N SER A 72 -22.86 13.51 20.09
CA SER A 72 -23.36 13.29 18.73
C SER A 72 -23.37 11.81 18.35
N CYS A 73 -24.51 11.35 17.81
CA CYS A 73 -24.67 9.96 17.39
C CYS A 73 -23.93 9.68 16.08
N HIS A 74 -22.82 8.95 16.16
CA HIS A 74 -22.05 8.54 14.99
C HIS A 74 -21.81 7.03 14.95
N VAL A 75 -21.81 6.46 13.75
CA VAL A 75 -21.48 5.04 13.53
C VAL A 75 -19.96 4.81 13.61
N PHE A 76 -19.57 3.63 14.13
CA PHE A 76 -18.17 3.25 14.14
C PHE A 76 -17.67 2.87 12.75
N LEU A 77 -16.45 3.25 12.45
CA LEU A 77 -15.82 3.02 11.17
C LEU A 77 -15.07 1.67 11.20
N ARG A 78 -15.14 0.95 10.08
CA ARG A 78 -14.41 -0.31 9.93
C ARG A 78 -12.93 -0.04 9.72
N HIS A 79 -12.11 -0.41 10.70
CA HIS A 79 -10.69 -0.48 10.49
C HIS A 79 -10.31 -1.72 9.67
N VAL A 80 -9.38 -1.54 8.72
CA VAL A 80 -8.82 -2.60 7.89
C VAL A 80 -7.32 -2.59 8.11
N SER A 81 -6.77 -3.63 8.73
CA SER A 81 -5.38 -3.69 9.24
C SER A 81 -4.30 -3.38 8.19
N ASN A 82 -4.58 -3.56 6.90
CA ASN A 82 -3.68 -3.20 5.82
C ASN A 82 -3.95 -1.80 5.21
N ARG A 83 -4.72 -0.92 5.91
CA ARG A 83 -5.06 0.45 5.49
C ARG A 83 -5.06 1.40 6.68
N TRP A 84 -3.89 1.91 7.06
CA TRP A 84 -3.70 2.73 8.28
C TRP A 84 -4.50 4.02 8.33
N LEU A 85 -4.85 4.62 7.19
CA LEU A 85 -5.76 5.77 7.17
C LEU A 85 -7.10 5.45 7.85
N THR A 86 -7.59 4.20 7.71
CA THR A 86 -8.81 3.77 8.37
C THR A 86 -8.68 3.63 9.89
N LEU A 87 -7.45 3.44 10.42
CA LEU A 87 -7.21 3.41 11.86
C LEU A 87 -7.34 4.80 12.46
N GLN A 88 -6.78 5.83 11.82
CA GLN A 88 -6.88 7.21 12.31
C GLN A 88 -8.33 7.64 12.48
N ASP A 89 -9.16 7.47 11.43
CA ASP A 89 -10.57 7.82 11.48
C ASP A 89 -11.32 7.02 12.55
N SER A 90 -10.97 5.73 12.70
CA SER A 90 -11.57 4.87 13.72
C SER A 90 -11.16 5.28 15.14
N LEU A 91 -9.90 5.68 15.36
CA LEU A 91 -9.42 6.20 16.65
C LEU A 91 -10.09 7.53 17.00
N CYS A 92 -10.22 8.45 16.05
CA CYS A 92 -10.95 9.70 16.26
C CYS A 92 -12.40 9.42 16.69
N ARG A 93 -13.04 8.43 16.05
CA ARG A 93 -14.41 8.04 16.40
C ARG A 93 -14.51 7.39 17.77
N VAL A 94 -13.53 6.55 18.16
CA VAL A 94 -13.50 5.94 19.50
C VAL A 94 -13.26 6.99 20.57
N GLU A 95 -12.36 7.96 20.34
CA GLU A 95 -12.15 9.08 21.25
C GLU A 95 -13.42 9.92 21.45
N GLU A 96 -14.05 10.33 20.35
CA GLU A 96 -15.31 11.11 20.37
C GLU A 96 -16.41 10.41 21.17
N GLN A 97 -16.48 9.08 21.07
CA GLN A 97 -17.52 8.26 21.67
C GLN A 97 -17.07 7.61 23.01
N PHE A 98 -15.90 7.96 23.53
CA PHE A 98 -15.26 7.23 24.62
C PHE A 98 -16.14 7.15 25.88
N GLU A 99 -16.72 8.27 26.31
CA GLU A 99 -17.56 8.31 27.50
C GLU A 99 -18.91 7.59 27.29
N ALA A 100 -19.48 7.65 26.10
CA ALA A 100 -20.68 6.90 25.77
C ALA A 100 -20.41 5.38 25.78
N LEU A 101 -19.27 4.94 25.23
CA LEU A 101 -18.82 3.56 25.27
C LEU A 101 -18.57 3.07 26.69
N ARG A 102 -17.88 3.87 27.50
CA ARG A 102 -17.62 3.57 28.90
C ARG A 102 -18.93 3.43 29.69
N THR A 103 -19.83 4.38 29.51
CA THR A 103 -21.17 4.34 30.14
C THR A 103 -21.94 3.10 29.71
N TYR A 104 -21.94 2.75 28.42
CA TYR A 104 -22.61 1.56 27.90
C TYR A 104 -22.10 0.28 28.56
N PHE A 105 -20.79 0.08 28.63
CA PHE A 105 -20.19 -1.16 29.17
C PHE A 105 -20.28 -1.26 30.69
N PHE A 106 -20.37 -0.15 31.43
CA PHE A 106 -20.48 -0.15 32.90
C PHE A 106 -21.88 -0.04 33.45
N LYS A 107 -22.87 0.49 32.68
CA LYS A 107 -24.28 0.56 33.13
C LYS A 107 -25.04 -0.77 33.08
N GLY A 108 -24.37 -1.88 32.78
CA GLY A 108 -24.94 -3.22 32.97
C GLY A 108 -26.06 -3.59 32.00
N ASN A 109 -26.06 -3.11 30.76
CA ASN A 109 -26.99 -3.55 29.70
C ASN A 109 -26.67 -4.99 29.25
N SER A 110 -26.72 -5.94 30.18
CA SER A 110 -26.55 -7.36 29.92
C SER A 110 -27.89 -7.99 29.46
N SER A 111 -28.39 -7.55 28.30
CA SER A 111 -29.42 -8.33 27.61
C SER A 111 -28.83 -9.68 27.19
N ARG A 112 -29.62 -10.76 27.25
CA ARG A 112 -29.23 -12.13 26.84
C ARG A 112 -28.54 -12.09 25.47
N GLN A 113 -27.23 -12.26 25.46
CA GLN A 113 -26.41 -12.19 24.25
C GLN A 113 -26.10 -13.62 23.76
N ARG A 114 -25.88 -13.77 22.45
CA ARG A 114 -25.36 -15.02 21.90
C ARG A 114 -23.92 -15.26 22.39
N PRO A 115 -23.47 -16.53 22.56
CA PRO A 115 -22.14 -16.84 23.10
C PRO A 115 -20.99 -16.08 22.47
N ASP A 116 -20.96 -15.99 21.13
CA ASP A 116 -19.91 -15.25 20.40
C ASP A 116 -19.92 -13.75 20.71
N THR A 117 -21.10 -13.17 20.85
CA THR A 117 -21.28 -11.76 21.20
C THR A 117 -20.93 -11.50 22.67
N GLN A 118 -21.19 -12.48 23.55
CA GLN A 118 -20.82 -12.40 24.97
C GLN A 118 -19.30 -12.38 25.17
N SER A 119 -18.57 -13.21 24.42
CA SER A 119 -17.10 -13.19 24.43
C SER A 119 -16.54 -11.84 24.03
N LEU A 120 -17.10 -11.24 22.95
CA LEU A 120 -16.70 -9.92 22.48
C LEU A 120 -17.05 -8.81 23.48
N HIS A 121 -18.22 -8.89 24.10
CA HIS A 121 -18.63 -7.99 25.17
C HIS A 121 -17.64 -8.02 26.34
N ASN A 122 -17.31 -9.21 26.84
CA ASN A 122 -16.38 -9.37 27.96
C ASN A 122 -14.99 -8.79 27.66
N LYS A 123 -14.49 -8.98 26.43
CA LYS A 123 -13.23 -8.38 25.98
C LYS A 123 -13.29 -6.84 26.01
N LEU A 124 -14.39 -6.24 25.55
CA LEU A 124 -14.58 -4.80 25.56
C LEU A 124 -14.75 -4.26 26.98
N VAL A 125 -15.51 -4.91 27.84
CA VAL A 125 -15.63 -4.55 29.27
C VAL A 125 -14.25 -4.56 29.93
N SER A 126 -13.45 -5.61 29.70
CA SER A 126 -12.09 -5.69 30.24
C SER A 126 -11.22 -4.53 29.71
N ALA A 127 -11.27 -4.25 28.42
CA ALA A 127 -10.49 -3.15 27.82
C ALA A 127 -10.89 -1.77 28.39
N PHE A 128 -12.20 -1.48 28.48
CA PHE A 128 -12.68 -0.21 29.06
C PHE A 128 -12.47 -0.09 30.57
N SER A 129 -12.20 -1.21 31.26
CA SER A 129 -11.80 -1.21 32.67
C SER A 129 -10.34 -0.78 32.86
N GLU A 130 -9.52 -0.83 31.80
CA GLU A 130 -8.14 -0.39 31.87
C GLU A 130 -8.05 1.14 31.92
N LYS A 131 -7.49 1.68 33.00
CA LYS A 131 -7.23 3.12 33.18
C LYS A 131 -6.43 3.73 32.01
N GLN A 132 -5.60 2.91 31.36
CA GLN A 132 -4.67 3.35 30.31
C GLN A 132 -5.29 3.42 28.91
N LEU A 133 -6.48 2.86 28.68
CA LEU A 133 -7.05 2.73 27.33
C LEU A 133 -7.20 4.09 26.62
N LEU A 134 -7.74 5.10 27.30
CA LEU A 134 -7.90 6.45 26.71
C LEU A 134 -6.56 7.04 26.28
N ALA A 135 -5.55 6.98 27.16
CA ALA A 135 -4.22 7.51 26.84
C ALA A 135 -3.59 6.76 25.66
N LYS A 136 -3.77 5.44 25.57
CA LYS A 136 -3.29 4.64 24.43
C LYS A 136 -4.00 5.04 23.11
N VAL A 137 -5.33 5.25 23.14
CA VAL A 137 -6.12 5.71 21.98
C VAL A 137 -5.64 7.09 21.50
N LEU A 138 -5.49 8.05 22.42
CA LEU A 138 -5.03 9.39 22.12
C LEU A 138 -3.60 9.42 21.57
N PHE A 139 -2.70 8.64 22.16
CA PHE A 139 -1.33 8.51 21.68
C PHE A 139 -1.27 7.95 20.26
N LEU A 140 -1.98 6.86 19.98
CA LEU A 140 -1.98 6.24 18.66
C LEU A 140 -2.68 7.12 17.61
N LYS A 141 -3.70 7.89 18.00
CA LYS A 141 -4.30 8.92 17.13
C LYS A 141 -3.25 9.96 16.72
N ASN A 142 -2.49 10.50 17.66
CA ASN A 142 -1.40 11.43 17.38
C ASN A 142 -0.32 10.81 16.50
N CYS A 143 0.06 9.57 16.76
CA CYS A 143 1.01 8.85 15.93
C CYS A 143 0.46 8.68 14.49
N ALA A 144 -0.79 8.28 14.31
CA ALA A 144 -1.39 8.10 13.00
C ALA A 144 -1.38 9.40 12.17
N GLN A 145 -1.60 10.56 12.82
CA GLN A 145 -1.54 11.88 12.16
C GLN A 145 -0.17 12.20 11.58
N LEU A 146 0.94 11.71 12.16
CA LEU A 146 2.28 11.92 11.61
C LEU A 146 2.43 11.30 10.22
N PHE A 147 1.76 10.18 9.98
CA PHE A 147 1.89 9.40 8.75
C PHE A 147 0.80 9.70 7.72
N SER A 148 -0.38 10.13 8.17
CA SER A 148 -1.55 10.31 7.30
C SER A 148 -1.35 11.40 6.25
N GLY A 149 -0.69 12.51 6.59
CA GLY A 149 -0.39 13.58 5.64
C GLY A 149 0.42 13.09 4.44
N PHE A 150 1.47 12.30 4.70
CA PHE A 150 2.29 11.69 3.65
C PHE A 150 1.46 10.72 2.79
N GLN A 151 0.65 9.88 3.43
CA GLN A 151 -0.15 8.90 2.70
C GLN A 151 -1.22 9.55 1.83
N LEU A 152 -1.93 10.55 2.35
CA LEU A 152 -2.95 11.31 1.59
C LEU A 152 -2.33 12.04 0.40
N LEU A 153 -1.15 12.66 0.59
CA LEU A 153 -0.45 13.36 -0.48
C LEU A 153 -0.11 12.40 -1.63
N PHE A 154 0.55 11.28 -1.34
CA PHE A 154 1.02 10.35 -2.38
C PHE A 154 -0.03 9.32 -2.87
N GLN A 155 -1.28 9.42 -2.41
CA GLN A 155 -2.42 8.72 -3.01
C GLN A 155 -3.10 9.53 -4.12
N LYS A 156 -2.74 10.79 -4.33
CA LYS A 156 -3.29 11.63 -5.40
C LYS A 156 -2.94 11.10 -6.79
N GLN A 157 -3.80 11.41 -7.78
CA GLN A 157 -3.60 11.06 -9.18
C GLN A 157 -2.86 12.18 -9.93
N GLU A 158 -1.71 12.55 -9.47
CA GLU A 158 -0.85 13.56 -10.10
C GLU A 158 0.62 13.16 -9.96
N PRO A 159 1.50 13.57 -10.88
CA PRO A 159 2.91 13.29 -10.76
C PRO A 159 3.51 14.04 -9.57
N LEU A 160 4.01 13.31 -8.56
CA LEU A 160 4.56 13.88 -7.33
C LEU A 160 6.02 13.45 -7.06
N LEU A 161 6.71 12.93 -8.09
CA LEU A 161 8.08 12.46 -7.96
C LEU A 161 9.03 13.57 -7.48
N HIS A 162 8.79 14.80 -7.90
CA HIS A 162 9.62 15.99 -7.62
C HIS A 162 9.65 16.39 -6.14
N ILE A 163 8.63 16.03 -5.37
CA ILE A 163 8.57 16.32 -3.93
C ILE A 163 8.81 15.07 -3.07
N LEU A 164 8.82 13.88 -3.68
CA LEU A 164 8.84 12.61 -2.93
C LEU A 164 10.06 12.52 -1.99
N HIS A 165 11.25 12.89 -2.48
CA HIS A 165 12.47 12.80 -1.67
C HIS A 165 12.43 13.72 -0.44
N VAL A 166 11.98 14.95 -0.61
CA VAL A 166 11.85 15.94 0.46
C VAL A 166 10.82 15.48 1.50
N GLU A 167 9.66 15.02 1.05
CA GLU A 167 8.59 14.54 1.93
C GLU A 167 8.99 13.27 2.72
N LEU A 168 9.83 12.41 2.14
CA LEU A 168 10.38 11.26 2.86
C LEU A 168 11.32 11.72 3.99
N ILE A 169 12.17 12.71 3.75
CA ILE A 169 13.06 13.28 4.78
C ILE A 169 12.24 13.94 5.89
N VAL A 170 11.26 14.78 5.51
CA VAL A 170 10.37 15.46 6.45
C VAL A 170 9.61 14.47 7.33
N LEU A 171 9.09 13.38 6.75
CA LEU A 171 8.41 12.33 7.52
C LEU A 171 9.36 11.67 8.52
N VAL A 172 10.58 11.32 8.09
CA VAL A 172 11.59 10.73 8.99
C VAL A 172 11.93 11.70 10.12
N GLN A 173 12.23 12.96 9.82
CA GLN A 173 12.54 13.98 10.82
C GLN A 173 11.38 14.21 11.80
N ARG A 174 10.12 14.20 11.33
CA ARG A 174 8.94 14.29 12.20
C ARG A 174 8.84 13.13 13.18
N VAL A 175 9.18 11.90 12.74
CA VAL A 175 9.20 10.73 13.64
C VAL A 175 10.36 10.84 14.63
N LEU A 176 11.56 11.18 14.15
CA LEU A 176 12.75 11.34 15.00
C LEU A 176 12.55 12.43 16.05
N SER A 177 11.94 13.55 15.70
CA SER A 177 11.69 14.66 16.62
C SER A 177 10.86 14.28 17.84
N ARG A 178 10.11 13.18 17.78
CA ARG A 178 9.27 12.75 18.90
C ARG A 178 10.07 12.15 20.06
N PHE A 179 11.25 11.64 19.80
CA PHE A 179 12.02 10.94 20.83
C PHE A 179 13.53 11.25 20.85
N LEU A 180 14.07 11.84 19.79
CA LEU A 180 15.47 12.31 19.73
C LEU A 180 15.59 13.80 20.01
N ARG A 181 16.74 14.21 20.54
CA ARG A 181 17.11 15.61 20.64
C ARG A 181 17.30 16.21 19.26
N HIS A 182 16.99 17.49 19.10
CA HIS A 182 16.98 18.18 17.81
C HIS A 182 18.34 18.11 17.09
N GLU A 183 19.43 18.29 17.84
CA GLU A 183 20.80 18.27 17.33
C GLU A 183 21.21 16.92 16.74
N ALA A 184 20.50 15.84 17.11
CA ALA A 184 20.79 14.51 16.61
C ALA A 184 20.45 14.32 15.11
N PHE A 185 19.53 15.11 14.54
CA PHE A 185 19.03 14.88 13.19
C PHE A 185 18.80 16.13 12.33
N ALA A 186 18.70 17.34 12.92
CA ALA A 186 18.23 18.54 12.19
C ALA A 186 19.12 18.91 11.00
N ASP A 187 20.45 18.94 11.18
CA ASP A 187 21.40 19.37 10.15
C ASP A 187 22.01 18.21 9.37
N LYS A 188 21.43 17.01 9.48
CA LYS A 188 21.97 15.82 8.80
C LYS A 188 21.48 15.75 7.36
N SER A 189 22.41 15.44 6.45
CA SER A 189 22.07 15.08 5.07
C SER A 189 21.24 13.79 5.03
N ALA A 190 20.62 13.52 3.90
CA ALA A 190 19.82 12.29 3.70
C ALA A 190 20.66 11.02 3.93
N GLU A 191 21.94 11.02 3.48
CA GLU A 191 22.87 9.91 3.69
C GLU A 191 23.26 9.77 5.16
N GLN A 192 23.45 10.89 5.87
CA GLN A 192 23.74 10.88 7.30
C GLN A 192 22.55 10.42 8.13
N LEU A 193 21.32 10.86 7.76
CA LEU A 193 20.08 10.36 8.38
C LEU A 193 19.94 8.84 8.20
N LYS A 194 20.24 8.33 7.00
CA LYS A 194 20.16 6.90 6.71
C LYS A 194 21.08 6.05 7.57
N ARG A 195 22.20 6.61 8.03
CA ARG A 195 23.22 5.96 8.88
C ARG A 195 23.03 6.24 10.36
N LEU A 196 22.02 7.02 10.74
CA LEU A 196 21.78 7.39 12.13
C LEU A 196 21.43 6.16 12.97
N ASP A 197 22.20 5.92 14.02
CA ASP A 197 21.84 4.90 15.01
C ASP A 197 20.83 5.46 16.01
N VAL A 198 19.56 5.14 15.78
CA VAL A 198 18.46 5.55 16.66
C VAL A 198 18.43 4.79 17.98
N MET A 199 19.24 3.71 18.12
CA MET A 199 19.34 2.93 19.36
C MET A 199 20.30 3.56 20.37
N ASP A 200 21.11 4.53 19.95
CA ASP A 200 21.99 5.26 20.84
C ASP A 200 21.18 6.13 21.83
N ALA A 201 21.13 5.67 23.07
CA ALA A 201 20.37 6.32 24.13
C ALA A 201 20.91 7.76 24.46
N SER A 202 22.15 8.05 24.11
CA SER A 202 22.72 9.40 24.29
C SER A 202 22.04 10.45 23.45
N LEU A 203 21.37 10.06 22.36
CA LEU A 203 20.61 10.95 21.46
C LEU A 203 19.16 11.18 21.90
N TRP A 204 18.66 10.42 22.87
CA TRP A 204 17.25 10.44 23.24
C TRP A 204 16.88 11.66 24.08
N LYS A 205 15.66 12.15 23.92
CA LYS A 205 15.00 13.02 24.90
C LYS A 205 14.80 12.27 26.20
N SER A 206 14.76 12.96 27.33
CA SER A 206 14.40 12.37 28.63
C SER A 206 13.04 11.67 28.56
N ARG A 207 12.06 12.30 27.91
CA ARG A 207 10.73 11.75 27.65
C ARG A 207 10.39 11.88 26.17
N PRO A 208 9.79 10.85 25.54
CA PRO A 208 9.25 10.98 24.19
C PRO A 208 7.99 11.87 24.22
N GLU A 209 7.72 12.56 23.12
CA GLU A 209 6.50 13.35 22.96
C GLU A 209 5.30 12.44 22.67
N VAL A 210 4.29 12.51 23.49
CA VAL A 210 3.08 11.68 23.35
C VAL A 210 1.83 12.47 22.94
N GLY A 211 1.93 13.80 22.95
CA GLY A 211 0.83 14.72 22.64
C GLY A 211 0.11 15.21 23.91
N THR A 212 -0.35 16.46 23.84
CA THR A 212 -0.94 17.18 24.99
C THR A 212 -2.16 16.50 25.57
N ASP A 213 -3.04 15.96 24.73
CA ASP A 213 -4.27 15.31 25.22
C ASP A 213 -3.96 13.97 25.88
N THR A 214 -2.95 13.25 25.39
CA THR A 214 -2.44 12.05 26.05
C THR A 214 -1.86 12.40 27.42
N GLU A 215 -1.05 13.47 27.53
CA GLU A 215 -0.49 13.92 28.79
C GLU A 215 -1.57 14.34 29.78
N LYS A 216 -2.61 15.05 29.35
CA LYS A 216 -3.77 15.39 30.18
C LYS A 216 -4.47 14.14 30.72
N SER A 217 -4.66 13.11 29.90
CA SER A 217 -5.31 11.87 30.32
C SER A 217 -4.50 11.06 31.35
N MET A 218 -3.20 11.38 31.46
CA MET A 218 -2.29 10.73 32.43
C MET A 218 -2.06 11.56 33.72
N LEU A 219 -2.72 12.68 33.93
CA LEU A 219 -2.45 13.58 35.06
C LEU A 219 -2.54 12.84 36.40
N GLU A 220 -3.56 12.03 36.58
CA GLU A 220 -3.84 11.28 37.82
C GLU A 220 -3.04 9.96 37.97
N TRP A 221 -2.14 9.66 37.02
CA TRP A 221 -1.34 8.45 37.06
C TRP A 221 -0.13 8.63 38.01
N ASP A 222 0.27 7.53 38.63
CA ASP A 222 1.51 7.51 39.39
C ASP A 222 2.76 7.58 38.48
N SER A 223 3.91 7.83 39.11
CA SER A 223 5.17 7.95 38.38
C SER A 223 5.60 6.66 37.68
N SER A 224 5.24 5.50 38.21
CA SER A 224 5.56 4.18 37.64
C SER A 224 4.70 3.90 36.39
N GLU A 225 3.40 4.20 36.46
CA GLU A 225 2.46 4.10 35.34
C GLU A 225 2.92 5.00 34.18
N LYS A 226 3.23 6.29 34.46
CA LYS A 226 3.75 7.24 33.48
C LYS A 226 5.05 6.75 32.84
N LYS A 227 6.00 6.27 33.65
CA LYS A 227 7.28 5.74 33.15
C LYS A 227 7.07 4.57 32.21
N ARG A 228 6.19 3.63 32.56
CA ARG A 228 5.86 2.48 31.71
C ARG A 228 5.26 2.89 30.39
N PHE A 229 4.34 3.85 30.39
CA PHE A 229 3.71 4.39 29.18
C PHE A 229 4.77 5.07 28.26
N TYR A 230 5.64 5.93 28.83
CA TYR A 230 6.69 6.57 28.04
C TYR A 230 7.71 5.58 27.46
N LEU A 231 7.97 4.47 28.14
CA LEU A 231 8.80 3.39 27.59
C LEU A 231 8.12 2.73 26.38
N GLY A 232 6.82 2.45 26.47
CA GLY A 232 6.04 1.93 25.36
C GLY A 232 6.00 2.90 24.18
N ALA A 233 5.72 4.19 24.44
CA ALA A 233 5.73 5.23 23.42
C ALA A 233 7.08 5.36 22.73
N ARG A 234 8.18 5.27 23.48
CA ARG A 234 9.54 5.27 22.91
C ARG A 234 9.78 4.04 22.03
N ALA A 235 9.33 2.86 22.48
CA ALA A 235 9.46 1.63 21.70
C ALA A 235 8.72 1.74 20.36
N PHE A 236 7.52 2.36 20.35
CA PHE A 236 6.78 2.67 19.11
C PHE A 236 7.65 3.49 18.14
N TYR A 237 8.14 4.64 18.58
CA TYR A 237 8.91 5.55 17.72
C TYR A 237 10.24 4.94 17.25
N LEU A 238 10.93 4.21 18.11
CA LEU A 238 12.17 3.49 17.77
C LEU A 238 11.91 2.46 16.66
N ALA A 239 10.85 1.65 16.79
CA ALA A 239 10.51 0.65 15.80
C ALA A 239 10.14 1.29 14.45
N CYS A 240 9.32 2.36 14.47
CA CYS A 240 9.01 3.14 13.27
C CYS A 240 10.26 3.71 12.62
N ALA A 241 11.08 4.43 13.37
CA ALA A 241 12.28 5.11 12.86
C ALA A 241 13.27 4.11 12.27
N LYS A 242 13.54 3.00 12.95
CA LYS A 242 14.43 1.93 12.47
C LYS A 242 13.95 1.38 11.12
N ASP A 243 12.66 1.07 11.00
CA ASP A 243 12.10 0.52 9.75
C ASP A 243 12.13 1.56 8.62
N LEU A 244 11.81 2.83 8.90
CA LEU A 244 11.87 3.94 7.93
C LEU A 244 13.30 4.15 7.43
N LEU A 245 14.27 4.33 8.32
CA LEU A 245 15.66 4.56 7.97
C LEU A 245 16.26 3.39 7.18
N GLN A 246 15.88 2.17 7.51
CA GLN A 246 16.35 0.98 6.80
C GLN A 246 15.78 0.86 5.39
N LYS A 247 14.48 1.15 5.21
CA LYS A 247 13.75 0.80 3.99
C LYS A 247 13.52 1.96 3.02
N LEU A 248 13.44 3.20 3.53
CA LEU A 248 13.21 4.35 2.66
C LEU A 248 14.45 4.66 1.83
N PRO A 249 14.28 5.08 0.57
CA PRO A 249 15.38 5.39 -0.35
C PRO A 249 15.89 6.82 -0.15
N LEU A 250 16.28 7.18 1.08
CA LEU A 250 16.74 8.53 1.40
C LEU A 250 18.02 8.91 0.66
N ASP A 251 18.86 7.93 0.35
CA ASP A 251 20.12 8.04 -0.39
C ASP A 251 19.96 7.87 -1.91
N ASN A 252 18.73 7.83 -2.43
CA ASN A 252 18.48 7.64 -3.85
C ASN A 252 18.68 8.96 -4.62
N ARG A 253 19.78 9.06 -5.36
CA ARG A 253 20.14 10.26 -6.12
C ARG A 253 19.17 10.58 -7.26
N VAL A 254 18.48 9.60 -7.84
CA VAL A 254 17.45 9.86 -8.86
C VAL A 254 16.27 10.60 -8.24
N LEU A 255 15.77 10.15 -7.08
CA LEU A 255 14.69 10.82 -6.36
C LEU A 255 15.09 12.22 -5.90
N GLN A 256 16.32 12.37 -5.39
CA GLN A 256 16.88 13.67 -5.00
C GLN A 256 16.95 14.62 -6.19
N SER A 257 17.47 14.14 -7.32
CA SER A 257 17.62 14.95 -8.53
C SER A 257 16.29 15.26 -9.21
N ALA A 258 15.24 14.45 -8.99
CA ALA A 258 13.89 14.71 -9.54
C ALA A 258 13.25 15.99 -8.99
N SER A 259 13.76 16.55 -7.88
CA SER A 259 13.36 17.88 -7.39
C SER A 259 13.59 19.00 -8.42
N LEU A 260 14.49 18.77 -9.39
CA LEU A 260 14.70 19.64 -10.56
C LEU A 260 13.39 19.98 -11.30
N LEU A 261 12.42 19.09 -11.31
CA LEU A 261 11.10 19.36 -11.93
C LEU A 261 10.42 20.61 -11.33
N ASN A 262 10.77 20.98 -10.09
CA ASN A 262 10.36 22.26 -9.50
C ASN A 262 11.35 23.38 -9.88
N TRP A 263 11.29 23.79 -11.14
CA TRP A 263 12.19 24.77 -11.75
C TRP A 263 12.19 26.18 -11.09
N GLN A 264 11.26 26.45 -10.19
CA GLN A 264 11.19 27.72 -9.41
C GLN A 264 12.20 27.82 -8.27
N SER A 265 12.98 26.78 -8.02
CA SER A 265 14.08 26.82 -7.05
C SER A 265 15.13 27.87 -7.44
N THR A 266 15.86 28.39 -6.46
CA THR A 266 16.84 29.47 -6.65
C THR A 266 18.29 28.98 -6.78
N ASN A 267 18.56 27.70 -6.53
CA ASN A 267 19.93 27.16 -6.55
C ASN A 267 20.28 26.52 -7.91
N VAL A 268 20.63 27.34 -8.88
CA VAL A 268 20.92 26.92 -10.26
C VAL A 268 22.08 25.91 -10.35
N GLU A 269 23.12 26.06 -9.54
CA GLU A 269 24.27 25.13 -9.58
C GLU A 269 23.87 23.71 -9.14
N SER A 270 23.09 23.61 -8.08
CA SER A 270 22.57 22.34 -7.61
C SER A 270 21.64 21.69 -8.64
N GLU A 271 20.82 22.49 -9.32
CA GLU A 271 19.93 22.05 -10.37
C GLU A 271 20.69 21.53 -11.60
N VAL A 272 21.72 22.24 -12.04
CA VAL A 272 22.59 21.79 -13.14
C VAL A 272 23.30 20.48 -12.79
N ARG A 273 23.74 20.29 -11.54
CA ARG A 273 24.30 19.01 -11.09
C ARG A 273 23.25 17.90 -11.15
N ALA A 274 22.03 18.19 -10.71
CA ALA A 274 20.91 17.25 -10.77
C ALA A 274 20.56 16.89 -12.23
N LEU A 275 20.49 17.90 -13.13
CA LEU A 275 20.26 17.72 -14.55
C LEU A 275 21.32 16.79 -15.18
N LYS A 276 22.60 17.09 -14.98
CA LYS A 276 23.73 16.25 -15.46
C LYS A 276 23.61 14.82 -14.99
N TYR A 277 23.25 14.63 -13.71
CA TYR A 277 23.06 13.30 -13.18
C TYR A 277 21.88 12.57 -13.83
N LEU A 278 20.70 13.22 -13.96
CA LEU A 278 19.52 12.60 -14.57
C LEU A 278 19.77 12.24 -16.04
N VAL A 279 20.42 13.12 -16.78
CA VAL A 279 20.80 12.85 -18.20
C VAL A 279 21.73 11.64 -18.29
N SER A 280 22.72 11.52 -17.39
CA SER A 280 23.61 10.36 -17.34
C SER A 280 22.88 9.04 -17.06
N GLN A 281 21.75 9.09 -16.36
CA GLN A 281 20.90 7.93 -16.09
C GLN A 281 19.94 7.59 -17.25
N LEU A 282 19.76 8.51 -18.19
CA LEU A 282 18.79 8.42 -19.28
C LEU A 282 19.44 8.65 -20.67
N PRO A 283 20.50 7.88 -21.04
CA PRO A 283 21.24 8.10 -22.27
C PRO A 283 20.41 7.86 -23.55
N GLN A 284 19.28 7.16 -23.42
CA GLN A 284 18.34 6.93 -24.53
C GLN A 284 17.39 8.12 -24.75
N VAL A 285 17.23 8.99 -23.73
CA VAL A 285 16.37 10.17 -23.80
C VAL A 285 17.17 11.39 -24.26
N ILE A 286 18.33 11.60 -23.67
CA ILE A 286 19.28 12.67 -24.02
C ILE A 286 20.62 12.00 -24.32
N LYS A 287 21.11 12.16 -25.56
CA LYS A 287 22.40 11.63 -25.99
C LYS A 287 23.55 12.42 -25.39
N HIS A 288 24.73 11.82 -25.34
CA HIS A 288 25.92 12.44 -24.74
C HIS A 288 26.27 13.79 -25.39
N GLU A 289 26.16 13.87 -26.73
CA GLU A 289 26.38 15.09 -27.52
C GLU A 289 25.36 16.22 -27.24
N GLU A 290 24.16 15.87 -26.74
CA GLU A 290 23.07 16.82 -26.44
C GLU A 290 23.13 17.40 -25.01
N VAL A 291 24.04 16.91 -24.16
CA VAL A 291 24.08 17.29 -22.72
C VAL A 291 24.32 18.78 -22.54
N SER A 292 25.28 19.35 -23.27
CA SER A 292 25.58 20.80 -23.18
C SER A 292 24.37 21.64 -23.61
N SER A 293 23.73 21.27 -24.70
CA SER A 293 22.52 21.97 -25.19
C SER A 293 21.33 21.84 -24.20
N ALA A 294 21.19 20.70 -23.52
CA ALA A 294 20.17 20.56 -22.48
C ALA A 294 20.44 21.45 -21.25
N ILE A 295 21.71 21.67 -20.92
CA ILE A 295 22.12 22.60 -19.84
C ILE A 295 21.84 24.04 -20.27
N ASP A 296 22.13 24.38 -21.53
CA ASP A 296 21.85 25.71 -22.08
C ASP A 296 20.33 25.99 -22.09
N GLU A 297 19.51 25.02 -22.49
CA GLU A 297 18.05 25.13 -22.37
C GLU A 297 17.60 25.36 -20.93
N TRP A 298 18.25 24.72 -19.96
CA TRP A 298 17.97 24.93 -18.52
C TRP A 298 18.29 26.37 -18.10
N HIS A 299 19.46 26.86 -18.47
CA HIS A 299 19.83 28.26 -18.18
C HIS A 299 18.88 29.24 -18.85
N MET A 300 18.50 29.00 -20.10
CA MET A 300 17.51 29.82 -20.82
C MET A 300 16.16 29.82 -20.05
N LEU A 301 15.68 28.67 -19.60
CA LEU A 301 14.44 28.57 -18.83
C LEU A 301 14.51 29.37 -17.52
N LYS A 302 15.65 29.34 -16.84
CA LYS A 302 15.86 30.09 -15.56
C LYS A 302 15.93 31.61 -15.79
N CYS A 303 16.35 32.04 -16.97
CA CYS A 303 16.40 33.47 -17.36
C CYS A 303 15.11 33.93 -18.05
N ASP A 304 14.16 33.03 -18.31
CA ASP A 304 12.92 33.38 -19.01
C ASP A 304 12.00 34.18 -18.08
N SER A 305 11.88 35.45 -18.38
CA SER A 305 11.06 36.42 -17.61
C SER A 305 9.57 36.39 -17.98
N ASN A 306 9.10 35.34 -18.66
CA ASN A 306 7.70 35.24 -19.06
C ASN A 306 6.81 35.26 -17.82
N SER A 307 6.00 36.32 -17.67
CA SER A 307 5.05 36.50 -16.55
C SER A 307 4.06 35.33 -16.41
N ASP A 308 3.68 34.72 -17.53
CA ASP A 308 2.76 33.59 -17.54
C ASP A 308 3.39 32.34 -16.90
N LEU A 309 4.70 32.16 -17.00
CA LEU A 309 5.42 31.09 -16.33
C LEU A 309 5.52 31.31 -14.81
N LEU A 310 5.69 32.57 -14.38
CA LEU A 310 5.76 32.94 -12.98
C LEU A 310 4.40 32.78 -12.28
N ALA A 311 3.30 33.02 -13.01
CA ALA A 311 1.93 32.87 -12.51
C ALA A 311 1.48 31.40 -12.30
N LEU A 312 2.26 30.42 -12.75
CA LEU A 312 1.91 28.99 -12.64
C LEU A 312 2.12 28.39 -11.23
N GLY A 313 2.47 29.21 -10.25
CA GLY A 313 2.59 28.77 -8.85
C GLY A 313 1.25 28.20 -8.35
N GLY A 314 1.25 26.94 -7.88
CA GLY A 314 0.06 26.25 -7.38
C GLY A 314 -0.63 25.31 -8.36
N GLU A 315 -0.34 25.36 -9.65
CA GLU A 315 -0.82 24.36 -10.61
C GLU A 315 -0.07 23.03 -10.49
N ARG A 316 -0.70 21.95 -10.92
CA ARG A 316 -0.07 20.62 -11.03
C ARG A 316 1.20 20.68 -11.87
N ILE A 317 2.20 19.91 -11.48
CA ILE A 317 3.52 19.93 -12.13
C ILE A 317 3.47 19.57 -13.62
N ASP A 318 2.62 18.62 -14.00
CA ASP A 318 2.43 18.19 -15.39
C ASP A 318 1.74 19.28 -16.24
N VAL A 319 0.81 20.04 -15.65
CA VAL A 319 0.16 21.19 -16.32
C VAL A 319 1.18 22.33 -16.54
N ARG A 320 1.96 22.64 -15.51
CA ARG A 320 3.01 23.67 -15.60
C ARG A 320 4.03 23.36 -16.70
N TRP A 321 4.55 22.14 -16.72
CA TRP A 321 5.48 21.71 -17.77
C TRP A 321 4.79 21.61 -19.13
N GLY A 322 3.52 21.25 -19.21
CA GLY A 322 2.74 21.28 -20.45
C GLY A 322 2.77 22.64 -21.10
N LYS A 323 2.53 23.71 -20.33
CA LYS A 323 2.60 25.10 -20.82
C LYS A 323 4.01 25.50 -21.25
N ILE A 324 5.05 25.05 -20.53
CA ILE A 324 6.46 25.28 -20.92
C ILE A 324 6.77 24.60 -22.27
N PHE A 325 6.24 23.39 -22.50
CA PHE A 325 6.45 22.65 -23.75
C PHE A 325 5.80 23.31 -24.99
N GLU A 326 4.77 24.11 -24.76
CA GLU A 326 4.07 24.83 -25.83
C GLU A 326 4.79 26.12 -26.27
N LEU A 327 5.78 26.58 -25.50
CA LEU A 327 6.55 27.78 -25.80
C LEU A 327 7.37 27.59 -27.08
N LYS A 328 7.32 28.60 -27.95
CA LYS A 328 8.04 28.61 -29.20
C LYS A 328 9.09 29.72 -29.22
N SER A 329 10.19 29.45 -29.89
CA SER A 329 11.18 30.46 -30.27
C SER A 329 10.61 31.43 -31.34
N PRO A 330 11.22 32.57 -31.58
CA PRO A 330 10.80 33.49 -32.64
C PRO A 330 10.71 32.83 -34.03
N GLY A 331 11.49 31.77 -34.27
CA GLY A 331 11.46 30.96 -35.49
C GLY A 331 10.35 29.89 -35.53
N GLY A 332 9.42 29.86 -34.54
CA GLY A 332 8.31 28.92 -34.49
C GLY A 332 8.64 27.51 -34.02
N GLN A 333 9.91 27.21 -33.71
CA GLN A 333 10.35 25.92 -33.18
C GLN A 333 10.11 25.83 -31.68
N PRO A 334 9.93 24.62 -31.10
CA PRO A 334 9.86 24.45 -29.65
C PRO A 334 11.06 25.12 -28.96
N LYS A 335 10.78 25.87 -27.86
CA LYS A 335 11.84 26.64 -27.18
C LYS A 335 12.76 25.73 -26.35
N TYR A 336 12.25 24.64 -25.76
CA TYR A 336 12.96 23.73 -24.85
C TYR A 336 12.79 22.26 -25.30
N PRO A 337 13.26 21.83 -26.46
CA PRO A 337 12.98 20.49 -26.99
C PRO A 337 13.66 19.37 -26.18
N LEU A 338 14.87 19.57 -25.68
CA LEU A 338 15.63 18.58 -24.91
C LEU A 338 15.06 18.43 -23.49
N LEU A 339 14.78 19.56 -22.83
CA LEU A 339 14.10 19.54 -21.54
C LEU A 339 12.71 18.90 -21.66
N SER A 340 11.97 19.15 -22.72
CA SER A 340 10.67 18.51 -22.96
C SER A 340 10.79 16.98 -23.01
N ARG A 341 11.82 16.44 -23.67
CA ARG A 341 12.06 15.00 -23.75
C ARG A 341 12.38 14.42 -22.37
N LEU A 342 13.30 15.05 -21.63
CA LEU A 342 13.73 14.64 -20.31
C LEU A 342 12.57 14.68 -19.30
N VAL A 343 11.90 15.82 -19.22
CA VAL A 343 10.83 16.04 -18.24
C VAL A 343 9.63 15.14 -18.48
N LYS A 344 9.22 14.92 -19.73
CA LYS A 344 8.17 13.96 -20.08
C LYS A 344 8.52 12.55 -19.58
N CYS A 345 9.77 12.14 -19.75
CA CYS A 345 10.24 10.85 -19.23
C CYS A 345 10.15 10.79 -17.69
N LEU A 346 10.60 11.84 -16.98
CA LEU A 346 10.55 11.90 -15.52
C LEU A 346 9.13 11.96 -14.98
N LEU A 347 8.20 12.68 -15.63
CA LEU A 347 6.79 12.74 -15.24
C LEU A 347 6.06 11.40 -15.42
N CYS A 348 6.57 10.50 -16.27
CA CYS A 348 6.06 9.13 -16.40
C CYS A 348 6.50 8.20 -15.29
N LEU A 349 7.52 8.56 -14.48
CA LEU A 349 7.95 7.73 -13.37
C LEU A 349 6.93 7.78 -12.22
N PRO A 350 6.44 6.63 -11.75
CA PRO A 350 5.43 6.61 -10.70
C PRO A 350 6.06 6.93 -9.34
N HIS A 351 5.43 7.80 -8.56
CA HIS A 351 5.83 8.07 -7.17
C HIS A 351 5.34 6.96 -6.20
N GLY A 352 4.43 6.08 -6.63
CA GLY A 352 3.87 4.99 -5.84
C GLY A 352 3.02 4.04 -6.66
N ASN A 353 2.41 3.05 -6.02
CA ASN A 353 1.59 2.02 -6.67
C ASN A 353 0.08 2.29 -6.58
N ALA A 354 -0.34 3.45 -6.05
CA ALA A 354 -1.74 3.77 -5.82
C ALA A 354 -2.59 3.70 -7.11
N ASP A 355 -2.03 4.12 -8.27
CA ASP A 355 -2.72 4.01 -9.56
C ASP A 355 -2.91 2.55 -10.00
N CYS A 356 -1.92 1.69 -9.76
CA CYS A 356 -2.04 0.27 -10.06
C CYS A 356 -3.12 -0.39 -9.18
N GLU A 357 -3.16 -0.05 -7.89
CA GLU A 357 -4.16 -0.58 -6.94
C GLU A 357 -5.58 -0.12 -7.30
N ARG A 358 -5.74 1.14 -7.70
CA ARG A 358 -7.00 1.64 -8.25
C ARG A 358 -7.41 0.86 -9.51
N GLY A 359 -6.45 0.58 -10.39
CA GLY A 359 -6.66 -0.23 -11.58
C GLY A 359 -7.13 -1.65 -11.25
N PHE A 360 -6.54 -2.30 -10.24
CA PHE A 360 -7.00 -3.62 -9.79
C PHE A 360 -8.40 -3.58 -9.18
N SER A 361 -8.70 -2.55 -8.39
CA SER A 361 -10.03 -2.36 -7.83
C SER A 361 -11.08 -2.12 -8.91
N GLU A 362 -10.72 -1.40 -9.96
CA GLU A 362 -11.57 -1.17 -11.13
C GLU A 362 -11.79 -2.46 -11.94
N ASN A 363 -10.74 -3.26 -12.15
CA ASN A 363 -10.87 -4.57 -12.78
C ASN A 363 -11.81 -5.48 -11.99
N LYS A 364 -11.71 -5.49 -10.65
CA LYS A 364 -12.63 -6.27 -9.81
C LYS A 364 -14.09 -5.89 -10.07
N ARG A 365 -14.41 -4.59 -10.19
CA ARG A 365 -15.76 -4.12 -10.53
C ARG A 365 -16.20 -4.55 -11.93
N PHE A 366 -15.29 -4.58 -12.89
CA PHE A 366 -15.61 -5.08 -14.24
C PHE A 366 -15.94 -6.56 -14.26
N TYR A 367 -15.26 -7.36 -13.43
CA TYR A 367 -15.55 -8.78 -13.29
C TYR A 367 -16.77 -9.10 -12.43
N GLU A 368 -17.24 -8.18 -11.62
CA GLU A 368 -18.37 -8.38 -10.73
C GLU A 368 -19.61 -8.76 -11.56
N ASN A 369 -20.11 -10.00 -11.39
CA ASN A 369 -21.19 -10.60 -12.17
C ASN A 369 -20.92 -10.77 -13.69
N ARG A 370 -19.65 -10.73 -14.14
CA ARG A 370 -19.25 -10.81 -15.56
C ARG A 370 -18.01 -11.68 -15.74
N TYR A 371 -18.07 -12.91 -15.27
CA TYR A 371 -16.92 -13.83 -15.26
C TYR A 371 -16.40 -14.25 -16.66
N SER A 372 -17.19 -14.01 -17.73
CA SER A 372 -16.82 -14.34 -19.12
C SER A 372 -16.04 -13.24 -19.85
N LEU A 373 -15.75 -12.10 -19.21
CA LEU A 373 -15.01 -11.02 -19.86
C LEU A 373 -13.57 -11.44 -20.14
N CYS A 374 -13.17 -11.41 -21.41
CA CYS A 374 -11.76 -11.63 -21.78
C CYS A 374 -10.91 -10.36 -21.50
N ILE A 375 -9.58 -10.56 -21.45
CA ILE A 375 -8.60 -9.48 -21.20
C ILE A 375 -8.77 -8.31 -22.22
N ALA A 376 -9.04 -8.63 -23.50
CA ALA A 376 -9.25 -7.61 -24.52
C ALA A 376 -10.48 -6.72 -24.23
N SER A 377 -11.57 -7.32 -23.73
CA SER A 377 -12.77 -6.57 -23.35
C SER A 377 -12.51 -5.65 -22.15
N ILE A 378 -11.78 -6.14 -21.15
CA ILE A 378 -11.40 -5.33 -19.97
C ILE A 378 -10.50 -4.16 -20.39
N ASN A 379 -9.51 -4.42 -21.22
CA ASN A 379 -8.64 -3.36 -21.75
C ASN A 379 -9.44 -2.33 -22.55
N GLY A 380 -10.40 -2.76 -23.39
CA GLY A 380 -11.30 -1.88 -24.09
C GLY A 380 -12.12 -0.99 -23.17
N LEU A 381 -12.74 -1.57 -22.12
CA LEU A 381 -13.50 -0.82 -21.11
C LEU A 381 -12.62 0.20 -20.37
N ARG A 382 -11.40 -0.17 -20.02
CA ARG A 382 -10.44 0.74 -19.36
C ARG A 382 -10.02 1.88 -20.29
N GLN A 383 -9.70 1.59 -21.54
CA GLN A 383 -9.34 2.59 -22.53
C GLN A 383 -10.48 3.58 -22.76
N THR A 384 -11.71 3.08 -22.94
CA THR A 384 -12.91 3.92 -23.08
C THR A 384 -13.09 4.84 -21.87
N LYS A 385 -12.99 4.29 -20.66
CA LYS A 385 -13.12 5.08 -19.43
C LYS A 385 -12.00 6.14 -19.29
N THR A 386 -10.77 5.78 -19.65
CA THR A 386 -9.64 6.72 -19.64
C THR A 386 -9.84 7.82 -20.68
N TYR A 387 -10.37 7.49 -21.85
CA TYR A 387 -10.69 8.46 -22.90
C TYR A 387 -11.78 9.43 -22.46
N LEU A 388 -12.86 8.92 -21.86
CA LEU A 388 -13.97 9.74 -21.33
C LEU A 388 -13.52 10.75 -20.26
N ARG A 389 -12.47 10.45 -19.48
CA ARG A 389 -11.92 11.41 -18.51
C ARG A 389 -11.44 12.72 -19.13
N ARG A 390 -11.05 12.71 -20.42
CA ARG A 390 -10.69 13.94 -21.16
C ARG A 390 -11.89 14.86 -21.41
N TYR A 391 -13.08 14.35 -21.19
CA TYR A 391 -14.37 15.03 -21.38
C TYR A 391 -15.18 15.03 -20.08
N ASP A 392 -14.51 15.10 -18.94
CA ASP A 392 -15.11 15.11 -17.59
C ASP A 392 -16.01 13.89 -17.29
N GLY A 393 -15.80 12.78 -18.00
CA GLY A 393 -16.64 11.58 -17.89
C GLY A 393 -17.95 11.66 -18.69
N ASP A 394 -18.19 12.76 -19.39
CA ASP A 394 -19.40 12.99 -20.16
C ASP A 394 -19.24 12.48 -21.60
N ALA A 395 -19.93 11.37 -21.90
CA ALA A 395 -19.89 10.74 -23.22
C ALA A 395 -20.49 11.63 -24.32
N THR A 396 -21.36 12.58 -23.98
CA THR A 396 -22.01 13.47 -24.96
C THR A 396 -21.05 14.51 -25.53
N LYS A 397 -19.96 14.83 -24.80
CA LYS A 397 -18.92 15.75 -25.24
C LYS A 397 -17.88 15.12 -26.17
N VAL A 398 -17.93 13.79 -26.36
CA VAL A 398 -16.96 13.09 -27.22
C VAL A 398 -17.25 13.40 -28.68
N PRO A 399 -16.26 13.93 -29.44
CA PRO A 399 -16.46 14.21 -30.85
C PRO A 399 -16.66 12.91 -31.65
N LEU A 400 -17.78 12.78 -32.32
CA LEU A 400 -18.12 11.63 -33.13
C LEU A 400 -17.54 11.77 -34.54
N SER A 401 -16.33 11.26 -34.77
CA SER A 401 -15.77 11.19 -36.11
C SER A 401 -16.44 10.12 -36.98
N THR A 402 -16.41 10.29 -38.29
CA THR A 402 -16.92 9.29 -39.24
C THR A 402 -16.24 7.94 -39.06
N GLU A 403 -14.94 7.94 -38.76
CA GLU A 403 -14.15 6.73 -38.51
C GLU A 403 -14.62 5.99 -37.23
N LEU A 404 -14.89 6.76 -36.15
CA LEU A 404 -15.43 6.20 -34.91
C LEU A 404 -16.81 5.53 -35.16
N LEU A 405 -17.69 6.22 -35.87
CA LEU A 405 -19.03 5.69 -36.23
C LEU A 405 -18.93 4.41 -37.06
N GLN A 406 -18.04 4.39 -38.08
CA GLN A 406 -17.79 3.18 -38.88
C GLN A 406 -17.20 2.05 -38.02
N SER A 407 -16.28 2.37 -37.13
CA SER A 407 -15.70 1.39 -36.20
C SER A 407 -16.73 0.77 -35.28
N VAL A 408 -17.67 1.57 -34.76
CA VAL A 408 -18.77 1.09 -33.92
C VAL A 408 -19.72 0.20 -34.73
N ARG A 409 -20.11 0.62 -35.91
CA ARG A 409 -20.98 -0.21 -36.80
C ARG A 409 -20.38 -1.58 -37.11
N ARG A 410 -19.06 -1.66 -37.30
CA ARG A 410 -18.33 -2.91 -37.56
C ARG A 410 -17.97 -3.70 -36.32
N SER A 411 -18.20 -3.17 -35.11
CA SER A 411 -17.74 -3.78 -33.85
C SER A 411 -18.36 -5.15 -33.60
N ARG A 412 -19.65 -5.31 -33.89
CA ARG A 412 -20.39 -6.57 -33.74
C ARG A 412 -19.87 -7.65 -34.71
N ALA A 413 -19.67 -7.30 -35.98
CA ALA A 413 -19.13 -8.22 -36.99
C ALA A 413 -17.72 -8.71 -36.57
N ARG A 414 -16.85 -7.79 -36.20
CA ARG A 414 -15.49 -8.11 -35.72
C ARG A 414 -15.49 -9.00 -34.44
N TYR A 415 -16.43 -8.78 -33.55
CA TYR A 415 -16.58 -9.64 -32.36
C TYR A 415 -17.01 -11.06 -32.76
N THR A 416 -18.00 -11.17 -33.65
CA THR A 416 -18.48 -12.47 -34.15
C THR A 416 -17.39 -13.24 -34.88
N GLU A 417 -16.62 -12.58 -35.75
CA GLU A 417 -15.49 -13.17 -36.46
C GLU A 417 -14.39 -13.66 -35.50
N ARG A 418 -14.05 -12.86 -34.47
CA ARG A 418 -13.06 -13.25 -33.45
C ARG A 418 -13.52 -14.43 -32.61
N THR A 419 -14.80 -14.47 -32.22
CA THR A 419 -15.34 -15.57 -31.44
C THR A 419 -15.44 -16.84 -32.28
N ALA A 420 -15.82 -16.75 -33.56
CA ALA A 420 -15.83 -17.87 -34.47
C ALA A 420 -14.40 -18.42 -34.73
N SER A 421 -13.42 -17.53 -34.94
CA SER A 421 -12.02 -17.92 -35.11
C SER A 421 -11.42 -18.56 -33.85
N ALA A 422 -11.76 -18.05 -32.66
CA ALA A 422 -11.34 -18.64 -31.39
C ALA A 422 -11.96 -20.01 -31.18
N GLN A 423 -13.26 -20.18 -31.47
CA GLN A 423 -13.94 -21.47 -31.40
C GLN A 423 -13.36 -22.48 -32.41
N GLN A 424 -13.03 -22.05 -33.63
CA GLN A 424 -12.35 -22.90 -34.60
C GLN A 424 -10.94 -23.30 -34.16
N SER A 425 -10.21 -22.39 -33.54
CA SER A 425 -8.86 -22.72 -33.01
C SER A 425 -8.93 -23.68 -31.81
N GLU A 426 -9.91 -23.53 -30.94
CA GLU A 426 -10.18 -24.48 -29.84
C GLU A 426 -10.68 -25.82 -30.38
N SER A 427 -11.55 -25.83 -31.37
CA SER A 427 -12.01 -27.07 -32.02
C SER A 427 -10.88 -27.78 -32.75
N ARG A 428 -9.97 -27.05 -33.42
CA ARG A 428 -8.76 -27.61 -34.01
C ARG A 428 -7.78 -28.15 -32.97
N LYS A 429 -7.64 -27.48 -31.81
CA LYS A 429 -6.84 -28.04 -30.71
C LYS A 429 -7.49 -29.30 -30.13
N ARG A 430 -8.81 -29.35 -29.97
CA ARG A 430 -9.54 -30.53 -29.51
C ARG A 430 -9.50 -31.69 -30.52
N LEU A 431 -9.48 -31.38 -31.82
CA LEU A 431 -9.32 -32.42 -32.88
C LEU A 431 -7.88 -32.90 -33.01
N GLY A 432 -6.89 -32.05 -32.73
CA GLY A 432 -5.46 -32.45 -32.65
C GLY A 432 -5.11 -33.26 -31.40
N ASP A 433 -5.90 -33.12 -30.33
CA ASP A 433 -5.76 -33.86 -29.06
C ASP A 433 -6.52 -35.20 -29.04
N GLN A 434 -7.32 -35.51 -30.07
CA GLN A 434 -8.07 -36.79 -30.10
C GLN A 434 -7.20 -38.03 -30.29
N ASP A 435 -5.93 -37.87 -30.61
CA ASP A 435 -4.99 -39.03 -30.74
C ASP A 435 -4.26 -39.36 -29.42
N THR A 436 -4.49 -38.64 -28.34
CA THR A 436 -3.85 -38.88 -27.03
C THR A 436 -4.75 -38.66 -25.82
N GLY A 437 -6.06 -38.83 -25.93
CA GLY A 437 -7.01 -38.63 -24.84
C GLY A 437 -6.69 -39.37 -23.54
N ALA A 438 -6.08 -40.52 -23.62
CA ALA A 438 -5.67 -41.31 -22.45
C ALA A 438 -4.44 -40.72 -21.73
N ASP A 439 -3.53 -40.06 -22.45
CA ASP A 439 -2.30 -39.43 -21.88
C ASP A 439 -2.56 -38.09 -21.20
N VAL A 440 -3.56 -37.35 -21.68
CA VAL A 440 -3.97 -36.04 -21.09
C VAL A 440 -4.74 -36.21 -19.78
N ASP A 441 -5.64 -37.20 -19.72
CA ASP A 441 -6.37 -37.51 -18.48
C ASP A 441 -5.45 -38.06 -17.40
N GLU A 442 -4.46 -38.84 -17.81
CA GLU A 442 -3.43 -39.41 -16.94
C GLU A 442 -2.51 -38.31 -16.37
N LYS A 443 -2.01 -37.39 -17.19
CA LYS A 443 -1.22 -36.23 -16.76
C LYS A 443 -2.01 -35.31 -15.82
N ARG A 444 -3.30 -35.14 -16.11
CA ARG A 444 -4.21 -34.35 -15.25
C ARG A 444 -4.46 -35.03 -13.89
N LEU A 445 -4.67 -36.35 -13.90
CA LEU A 445 -4.83 -37.15 -12.69
C LEU A 445 -3.56 -37.12 -11.84
N ARG A 446 -2.40 -37.30 -12.45
CA ARG A 446 -1.09 -37.25 -11.79
C ARG A 446 -0.85 -35.89 -11.15
N LYS A 447 -1.11 -34.79 -11.85
CA LYS A 447 -0.99 -33.44 -11.33
C LYS A 447 -1.90 -33.19 -10.12
N ASN A 448 -3.15 -33.63 -10.16
CA ASN A 448 -4.08 -33.55 -9.05
C ASN A 448 -3.62 -34.34 -7.82
N LEU A 449 -3.01 -35.51 -8.02
CA LEU A 449 -2.46 -36.31 -6.92
C LEU A 449 -1.20 -35.67 -6.33
N GLU A 450 -0.31 -35.09 -7.15
CA GLU A 450 0.85 -34.31 -6.69
C GLU A 450 0.46 -33.07 -5.89
N GLU A 451 -0.60 -32.37 -6.28
CA GLU A 451 -1.18 -31.25 -5.51
C GLU A 451 -1.75 -31.72 -4.15
N LYS A 452 -2.41 -32.88 -4.11
CA LYS A 452 -2.88 -33.49 -2.85
C LYS A 452 -1.72 -33.90 -1.93
N VAL A 453 -0.64 -34.46 -2.46
CA VAL A 453 0.57 -34.76 -1.69
C VAL A 453 1.16 -33.51 -1.07
N THR A 454 1.22 -32.42 -1.84
CA THR A 454 1.73 -31.12 -1.36
C THR A 454 0.85 -30.56 -0.23
N SER A 455 -0.46 -30.66 -0.37
CA SER A 455 -1.42 -30.22 0.64
C SER A 455 -1.34 -31.05 1.93
N SER A 456 -1.22 -32.38 1.80
CA SER A 456 -1.07 -33.27 2.97
C SER A 456 0.23 -33.02 3.72
N ARG A 457 1.34 -32.77 3.01
CA ARG A 457 2.63 -32.39 3.64
C ARG A 457 2.55 -31.04 4.35
N ALA A 458 1.83 -30.07 3.81
CA ALA A 458 1.60 -28.79 4.48
C ALA A 458 0.76 -28.97 5.77
N LEU A 459 -0.21 -29.87 5.76
CA LEU A 459 -1.03 -30.23 6.92
C LEU A 459 -0.21 -30.89 8.02
N LEU A 460 0.68 -31.82 7.66
CA LEU A 460 1.61 -32.46 8.59
C LEU A 460 2.54 -31.46 9.26
N LYS A 461 3.14 -30.55 8.48
CA LYS A 461 3.99 -29.49 9.04
C LYS A 461 3.22 -28.60 10.02
N ARG A 462 1.98 -28.26 9.69
CA ARG A 462 1.12 -27.46 10.59
C ARG A 462 0.76 -28.23 11.88
N ALA A 463 0.55 -29.54 11.80
CA ALA A 463 0.32 -30.38 12.96
C ALA A 463 1.54 -30.43 13.87
N GLU A 464 2.76 -30.56 13.32
CA GLU A 464 4.02 -30.51 14.07
C GLU A 464 4.23 -29.16 14.76
N ASP A 465 3.91 -28.05 14.08
CA ASP A 465 3.97 -26.70 14.67
C ASP A 465 2.99 -26.56 15.87
N ILE A 466 1.78 -27.10 15.75
CA ILE A 466 0.77 -27.09 16.83
C ILE A 466 1.24 -27.93 18.02
N ILE A 467 1.77 -29.14 17.79
CA ILE A 467 2.34 -29.99 18.82
C ILE A 467 3.49 -29.29 19.54
N SER A 468 4.42 -28.69 18.77
CA SER A 468 5.55 -27.97 19.31
C SER A 468 5.13 -26.76 20.14
N SER A 469 4.09 -26.05 19.72
CA SER A 469 3.48 -24.94 20.46
C SER A 469 2.81 -25.43 21.73
N GLY A 470 2.01 -26.50 21.67
CA GLY A 470 1.34 -27.13 22.80
C GLY A 470 2.31 -27.61 23.89
N LEU A 471 3.42 -28.22 23.47
CA LEU A 471 4.48 -28.63 24.37
C LEU A 471 5.14 -27.45 25.12
N ARG A 472 5.38 -26.34 24.42
CA ARG A 472 5.95 -25.12 25.01
C ARG A 472 4.99 -24.45 25.98
N SER A 473 3.70 -24.40 25.62
CA SER A 473 2.65 -23.82 26.48
C SER A 473 2.11 -24.74 27.55
N LYS A 474 2.58 -26.00 27.62
CA LYS A 474 2.07 -27.07 28.50
C LYS A 474 0.56 -27.30 28.34
N SER A 475 0.02 -27.10 27.15
CA SER A 475 -1.39 -27.30 26.83
C SER A 475 -1.61 -28.68 26.23
N LEU A 476 -2.20 -29.60 27.03
CA LEU A 476 -2.53 -30.97 26.63
C LEU A 476 -3.51 -30.96 25.42
N GLU A 477 -4.48 -30.08 25.45
CA GLU A 477 -5.51 -29.91 24.40
C GLU A 477 -4.92 -29.56 23.02
N GLN A 478 -3.89 -28.71 22.98
CA GLN A 478 -3.19 -28.38 21.74
C GLN A 478 -2.34 -29.54 21.24
N VAL A 479 -1.73 -30.31 22.12
CA VAL A 479 -0.94 -31.48 21.76
C VAL A 479 -1.86 -32.57 21.18
N GLU A 480 -3.00 -32.84 21.79
CA GLU A 480 -3.99 -33.80 21.29
C GLU A 480 -4.59 -33.40 19.95
N ALA A 481 -4.95 -32.11 19.78
CA ALA A 481 -5.42 -31.58 18.50
C ALA A 481 -4.35 -31.70 17.39
N GLY A 482 -3.08 -31.42 17.71
CA GLY A 482 -1.98 -31.57 16.78
C GLY A 482 -1.73 -33.06 16.42
N GLN A 483 -1.84 -33.98 17.37
CA GLN A 483 -1.71 -35.43 17.12
C GLN A 483 -2.84 -35.96 16.22
N THR A 484 -4.06 -35.49 16.42
CA THR A 484 -5.21 -35.84 15.55
C THR A 484 -4.98 -35.39 14.12
N LEU A 485 -4.57 -34.12 13.91
CA LEU A 485 -4.23 -33.58 12.59
C LEU A 485 -3.04 -34.32 11.94
N LEU A 486 -2.06 -34.75 12.73
CA LEU A 486 -0.91 -35.51 12.26
C LEU A 486 -1.34 -36.92 11.77
N ALA A 487 -2.25 -37.59 12.48
CA ALA A 487 -2.79 -38.88 12.08
C ALA A 487 -3.61 -38.76 10.77
N GLU A 488 -4.48 -37.74 10.67
CA GLU A 488 -5.25 -37.47 9.45
C GLU A 488 -4.36 -37.13 8.26
N GLY A 489 -3.34 -36.29 8.46
CA GLY A 489 -2.39 -35.90 7.44
C GLY A 489 -1.57 -37.10 6.92
N ASN A 490 -1.11 -37.99 7.80
CA ASN A 490 -0.39 -39.21 7.45
C ASN A 490 -1.27 -40.21 6.67
N SER A 491 -2.53 -40.38 7.11
CA SER A 491 -3.50 -41.22 6.41
C SER A 491 -3.76 -40.74 4.99
N ALA A 492 -4.03 -39.43 4.82
CA ALA A 492 -4.27 -38.80 3.53
C ALA A 492 -3.03 -38.89 2.62
N LEU A 493 -1.83 -38.68 3.15
CA LEU A 493 -0.57 -38.77 2.41
C LEU A 493 -0.33 -40.21 1.94
N SER A 494 -0.49 -41.19 2.81
CA SER A 494 -0.29 -42.61 2.49
C SER A 494 -1.25 -43.07 1.37
N GLN A 495 -2.53 -42.73 1.47
CA GLN A 495 -3.53 -43.05 0.48
C GLN A 495 -3.21 -42.40 -0.88
N THR A 496 -2.76 -41.15 -0.89
CA THR A 496 -2.45 -40.42 -2.13
C THR A 496 -1.19 -40.97 -2.79
N LEU A 497 -0.18 -41.36 -2.00
CA LEU A 497 1.04 -42.01 -2.51
C LEU A 497 0.75 -43.37 -3.13
N SER A 498 -0.11 -44.21 -2.49
CA SER A 498 -0.57 -45.46 -3.03
C SER A 498 -1.26 -45.30 -4.40
N GLN A 499 -2.11 -44.27 -4.55
CA GLN A 499 -2.76 -43.96 -5.81
C GLN A 499 -1.77 -43.50 -6.88
N LEU A 500 -0.70 -42.77 -6.53
CA LEU A 500 0.36 -42.37 -7.45
C LEU A 500 1.19 -43.61 -7.90
N GLU A 501 1.48 -44.52 -6.99
CA GLU A 501 2.17 -45.76 -7.32
C GLU A 501 1.35 -46.65 -8.25
N GLU A 502 0.03 -46.80 -7.99
CA GLU A 502 -0.85 -47.56 -8.89
C GLU A 502 -0.93 -46.91 -10.28
N LEU A 503 -0.97 -45.58 -10.36
CA LEU A 503 -0.94 -44.86 -11.62
C LEU A 503 0.38 -45.14 -12.37
N SER A 504 1.52 -45.08 -11.68
CA SER A 504 2.85 -45.34 -12.27
C SER A 504 3.01 -46.77 -12.76
N LYS A 505 2.45 -47.76 -12.02
CA LYS A 505 2.42 -49.18 -12.44
C LYS A 505 1.55 -49.41 -13.66
N LYS A 506 0.43 -48.64 -13.79
CA LYS A 506 -0.42 -48.71 -15.01
C LYS A 506 0.27 -48.13 -16.24
N VAL A 507 1.03 -47.06 -16.06
CA VAL A 507 1.85 -46.43 -17.12
C VAL A 507 2.94 -47.36 -17.58
N SER A 508 3.70 -47.94 -16.65
CA SER A 508 4.79 -48.90 -16.95
C SER A 508 4.35 -50.21 -17.60
N LYS A 509 3.05 -50.57 -17.54
CA LYS A 509 2.48 -51.74 -18.23
C LYS A 509 1.98 -51.42 -19.64
N ARG A 510 1.94 -50.14 -20.02
CA ARG A 510 1.50 -49.68 -21.37
C ARG A 510 2.68 -49.25 -22.25
N THR A 511 3.85 -49.04 -21.67
CA THR A 511 5.14 -48.91 -22.35
C THR A 511 5.81 -50.29 -22.47
#